data_32d503db54df2ce673f5004ed873d6c2
#
_entry.id   32d503db54df2ce673f5004ed873d6c2
#
_cell.length_a   1.000
_cell.length_b   1.000
_cell.length_c   1.000
_cell.angle_alpha   90.00
_cell.angle_beta   90.00
_cell.angle_gamma   90.00
#
_symmetry.space_group_name_H-M   'P 1'
#
loop_
_entity.id
_entity.type
_entity.pdbx_description
1 polymer ?
#
loop_
_entity_poly.entity_id
_entity_poly.type
_entity_poly.pdbx_seq_one_letter_code
_entity_poly.pdbx_strand_id
1 'polypeptide(L)'
;MPDVLHEALARTSLLLRLDAFPGLAAERDDDIADRLRSMGVRIVADRSNLASPNGQTALVTLACQCVMLGLRIELDIPEVAQLIPQPPLREDLTLGSAIIEWATALFPGCQIPNESPLLTFAIGDTATPDAIHIAGGDNLAVLAPGQVERWAGSTPFGAIAAAAAGAAEAARAVIPGLMTRLDQPAPTDVTWRPRPFTPVRLRVAGTVPQGGLGDIDIVSAGAITHAALYTLLRVPGFTANVRPIDKDTLARTNMNRYALARLEGLGLLKVDQLSAFATDAVCITGSPIRFDRDSLMDQGPLAPRVLVSVDDIPTRWFVQQQKPQWLGVGGTSHCFVIVSDHLPGQPCAGCVHPIDDGNPLDEIPTIGFVSLWAGLLLAGALLAPDAAAHSGTRRIEVHPMGLYGPAAMRVLPQVHIPRCPVCGTEA
;
A
#
# COMPACT_ATOMS: atom_id res chain seq x y z
N MET A 1 -15.89 -19.16 -12.44
CA MET A 1 -15.12 -18.01 -12.94
C MET A 1 -13.65 -18.38 -12.84
N PRO A 2 -12.80 -18.01 -13.80
CA PRO A 2 -11.36 -18.23 -13.63
C PRO A 2 -10.89 -17.44 -12.40
N ASP A 3 -10.01 -18.07 -11.63
CA ASP A 3 -9.44 -17.47 -10.44
C ASP A 3 -8.45 -16.37 -10.81
N VAL A 4 -8.88 -15.13 -10.65
CA VAL A 4 -8.10 -13.95 -11.07
C VAL A 4 -6.88 -13.77 -10.17
N LEU A 5 -7.00 -14.09 -8.89
CA LEU A 5 -5.92 -13.90 -7.94
C LEU A 5 -4.78 -14.90 -8.15
N HIS A 6 -5.07 -16.10 -8.64
CA HIS A 6 -4.03 -17.11 -8.87
C HIS A 6 -2.92 -16.58 -9.80
N GLU A 7 -3.29 -15.98 -10.93
CA GLU A 7 -2.33 -15.36 -11.85
C GLU A 7 -1.60 -14.17 -11.21
N ALA A 8 -2.29 -13.39 -10.37
CA ALA A 8 -1.71 -12.26 -9.66
C ALA A 8 -0.66 -12.70 -8.61
N LEU A 9 -0.81 -13.88 -8.02
CA LEU A 9 0.10 -14.38 -6.99
C LEU A 9 1.49 -14.78 -7.54
N ALA A 10 1.67 -14.91 -8.84
CA ALA A 10 2.98 -15.16 -9.44
C ALA A 10 4.03 -14.13 -9.01
N ARG A 11 3.66 -12.84 -8.88
CA ARG A 11 4.58 -11.80 -8.38
C ARG A 11 4.85 -11.90 -6.88
N THR A 12 3.89 -12.33 -6.09
CA THR A 12 4.09 -12.63 -4.67
C THR A 12 5.01 -13.83 -4.51
N SER A 13 4.80 -14.86 -5.30
CA SER A 13 5.65 -16.05 -5.37
C SER A 13 7.09 -15.69 -5.75
N LEU A 14 7.27 -14.85 -6.76
CA LEU A 14 8.59 -14.36 -7.18
C LEU A 14 9.32 -13.66 -6.02
N LEU A 15 8.63 -12.79 -5.26
CA LEU A 15 9.21 -12.15 -4.07
C LEU A 15 9.66 -13.18 -3.03
N LEU A 16 8.80 -14.16 -2.72
CA LEU A 16 9.12 -15.20 -1.75
C LEU A 16 10.32 -16.04 -2.18
N ARG A 17 10.45 -16.34 -3.47
CA ARG A 17 11.58 -17.12 -4.00
C ARG A 17 12.89 -16.34 -4.02
N LEU A 18 12.86 -15.07 -4.38
CA LEU A 18 14.07 -14.25 -4.50
C LEU A 18 14.60 -13.77 -3.15
N ASP A 19 13.72 -13.28 -2.27
CA ASP A 19 14.15 -12.59 -1.05
C ASP A 19 14.14 -13.47 0.18
N ALA A 20 13.13 -14.35 0.26
CA ALA A 20 12.91 -15.05 1.50
C ALA A 20 13.69 -16.36 1.59
N PHE A 21 13.82 -17.12 0.47
CA PHE A 21 14.22 -18.52 0.57
C PHE A 21 14.95 -19.06 -0.64
N PRO A 22 16.26 -19.32 -0.54
CA PRO A 22 16.97 -20.07 -1.57
C PRO A 22 16.35 -21.45 -1.88
N GLY A 23 15.72 -22.10 -0.89
CA GLY A 23 15.05 -23.38 -1.08
C GLY A 23 13.78 -23.30 -1.92
N LEU A 24 13.11 -22.15 -2.01
CA LEU A 24 11.93 -21.96 -2.85
C LEU A 24 12.29 -21.61 -4.31
N ALA A 25 13.55 -21.36 -4.63
CA ALA A 25 13.97 -20.98 -5.98
C ALA A 25 13.62 -22.03 -7.06
N ALA A 26 13.52 -23.30 -6.67
CA ALA A 26 13.17 -24.41 -7.56
C ALA A 26 11.65 -24.68 -7.64
N GLU A 27 10.85 -24.07 -6.77
CA GLU A 27 9.40 -24.29 -6.73
C GLU A 27 8.71 -23.51 -7.86
N ARG A 28 7.57 -24.04 -8.31
CA ARG A 28 6.75 -23.38 -9.33
C ARG A 28 5.85 -22.33 -8.67
N ASP A 29 5.57 -21.25 -9.39
CA ASP A 29 4.67 -20.19 -8.91
C ASP A 29 3.28 -20.73 -8.55
N ASP A 30 2.75 -21.66 -9.36
CA ASP A 30 1.46 -22.31 -9.10
C ASP A 30 1.44 -23.07 -7.77
N ASP A 31 2.51 -23.82 -7.46
CA ASP A 31 2.60 -24.61 -6.24
C ASP A 31 2.63 -23.69 -5.00
N ILE A 32 3.34 -22.57 -5.07
CA ILE A 32 3.37 -21.55 -4.01
C ILE A 32 2.00 -20.87 -3.90
N ALA A 33 1.41 -20.46 -5.00
CA ALA A 33 0.09 -19.82 -5.02
C ALA A 33 -1.01 -20.74 -4.41
N ASP A 34 -1.05 -22.01 -4.78
CA ASP A 34 -2.01 -22.97 -4.24
C ASP A 34 -1.83 -23.17 -2.74
N ARG A 35 -0.59 -23.15 -2.25
CA ARG A 35 -0.31 -23.28 -0.82
C ARG A 35 -0.71 -22.03 -0.05
N LEU A 36 -0.43 -20.83 -0.56
CA LEU A 36 -0.92 -19.58 0.02
C LEU A 36 -2.44 -19.63 0.17
N ARG A 37 -3.13 -20.05 -0.87
CA ARG A 37 -4.59 -20.15 -0.93
C ARG A 37 -5.19 -21.24 -0.04
N SER A 38 -4.39 -22.18 0.45
CA SER A 38 -4.83 -23.19 1.43
C SER A 38 -4.73 -22.70 2.88
N MET A 39 -4.17 -21.52 3.13
CA MET A 39 -3.98 -20.94 4.46
C MET A 39 -4.92 -19.75 4.67
N GLY A 40 -5.16 -19.37 5.92
CA GLY A 40 -6.06 -18.28 6.21
C GLY A 40 -5.86 -17.65 7.58
N VAL A 41 -6.49 -16.49 7.77
CA VAL A 41 -6.48 -15.72 9.00
C VAL A 41 -7.91 -15.48 9.48
N ARG A 42 -8.09 -15.36 10.80
CA ARG A 42 -9.34 -14.92 11.42
C ARG A 42 -9.22 -13.46 11.82
N ILE A 43 -10.25 -12.66 11.54
CA ILE A 43 -10.33 -11.25 11.94
C ILE A 43 -11.58 -11.06 12.78
N VAL A 44 -11.39 -10.59 14.01
CA VAL A 44 -12.45 -10.42 15.02
C VAL A 44 -12.61 -8.94 15.32
N ALA A 45 -13.83 -8.46 15.39
CA ALA A 45 -14.13 -7.12 15.84
C ALA A 45 -15.47 -7.05 16.58
N ASP A 46 -15.56 -6.25 17.61
CA ASP A 46 -16.83 -5.94 18.25
C ASP A 46 -17.50 -4.68 17.66
N ARG A 47 -18.77 -4.47 18.01
CA ARG A 47 -19.53 -3.32 17.53
C ARG A 47 -18.95 -1.97 17.99
N SER A 48 -18.32 -1.92 19.14
CA SER A 48 -17.76 -0.69 19.71
C SER A 48 -16.55 -0.20 18.91
N ASN A 49 -15.69 -1.12 18.47
CA ASN A 49 -14.55 -0.80 17.62
C ASN A 49 -14.99 -0.43 16.18
N LEU A 50 -16.02 -1.07 15.66
CA LEU A 50 -16.59 -0.77 14.34
C LEU A 50 -17.53 0.47 14.34
N ALA A 51 -17.80 1.09 15.48
CA ALA A 51 -18.43 2.40 15.58
C ALA A 51 -17.47 3.56 15.27
N SER A 52 -16.21 3.29 14.96
CA SER A 52 -15.19 4.25 14.54
C SER A 52 -14.86 4.08 13.05
N PRO A 53 -14.75 5.18 12.26
CA PRO A 53 -14.26 5.12 10.89
C PRO A 53 -12.88 4.45 10.78
N ASN A 54 -11.99 4.69 11.74
CA ASN A 54 -10.66 4.08 11.80
C ASN A 54 -10.71 2.58 12.06
N GLY A 55 -11.63 2.11 12.94
CA GLY A 55 -11.82 0.68 13.17
C GLY A 55 -12.32 -0.03 11.90
N GLN A 56 -13.27 0.57 11.19
CA GLN A 56 -13.74 0.05 9.91
C GLN A 56 -12.63 0.06 8.85
N THR A 57 -11.89 1.17 8.73
CA THR A 57 -10.75 1.28 7.79
C THR A 57 -9.67 0.23 8.07
N ALA A 58 -9.34 -0.01 9.35
CA ALA A 58 -8.36 -1.03 9.74
C ALA A 58 -8.84 -2.45 9.35
N LEU A 59 -10.10 -2.76 9.64
CA LEU A 59 -10.70 -4.05 9.26
C LEU A 59 -10.65 -4.27 7.75
N VAL A 60 -11.17 -3.30 6.98
CA VAL A 60 -11.21 -3.39 5.51
C VAL A 60 -9.80 -3.52 4.93
N THR A 61 -8.87 -2.69 5.39
CA THR A 61 -7.49 -2.70 4.91
C THR A 61 -6.83 -4.05 5.18
N LEU A 62 -6.95 -4.58 6.40
CA LEU A 62 -6.37 -5.87 6.76
C LEU A 62 -6.96 -7.02 5.94
N ALA A 63 -8.29 -7.08 5.87
CA ALA A 63 -8.99 -8.14 5.12
C ALA A 63 -8.59 -8.11 3.64
N CYS A 64 -8.60 -6.94 3.00
CA CYS A 64 -8.20 -6.80 1.60
C CYS A 64 -6.73 -7.19 1.38
N GLN A 65 -5.81 -6.77 2.27
CA GLN A 65 -4.40 -7.13 2.13
C GLN A 65 -4.15 -8.64 2.34
N CYS A 66 -4.85 -9.29 3.26
CA CYS A 66 -4.77 -10.74 3.44
C CYS A 66 -5.28 -11.49 2.20
N VAL A 67 -6.40 -11.07 1.62
CA VAL A 67 -6.93 -11.66 0.37
C VAL A 67 -5.96 -11.44 -0.79
N MET A 68 -5.40 -10.24 -0.95
CA MET A 68 -4.41 -9.93 -1.97
C MET A 68 -3.12 -10.75 -1.80
N LEU A 69 -2.78 -11.15 -0.58
CA LEU A 69 -1.68 -12.07 -0.28
C LEU A 69 -2.01 -13.53 -0.65
N GLY A 70 -3.24 -13.81 -1.02
CA GLY A 70 -3.72 -15.15 -1.33
C GLY A 70 -4.27 -15.92 -0.14
N LEU A 71 -4.44 -15.27 1.00
CA LEU A 71 -4.95 -15.93 2.21
C LEU A 71 -6.49 -15.94 2.23
N ARG A 72 -7.03 -17.03 2.77
CA ARG A 72 -8.46 -17.09 3.14
C ARG A 72 -8.70 -16.22 4.37
N ILE A 73 -9.90 -15.74 4.50
CA ILE A 73 -10.33 -14.94 5.66
C ILE A 73 -11.55 -15.56 6.34
N GLU A 74 -11.59 -15.48 7.66
CA GLU A 74 -12.76 -15.68 8.48
C GLU A 74 -13.06 -14.34 9.18
N LEU A 75 -14.26 -13.81 8.98
CA LEU A 75 -14.72 -12.59 9.63
C LEU A 75 -15.69 -12.95 10.76
N ASP A 76 -15.27 -12.68 12.00
CA ASP A 76 -16.11 -12.79 13.20
C ASP A 76 -16.43 -11.37 13.69
N ILE A 77 -17.39 -10.73 13.03
CA ILE A 77 -17.75 -9.34 13.23
C ILE A 77 -19.26 -9.16 13.25
N PRO A 78 -19.78 -8.19 14.00
CA PRO A 78 -21.20 -7.85 13.96
C PRO A 78 -21.57 -7.23 12.61
N GLU A 79 -22.80 -7.42 12.20
CA GLU A 79 -23.36 -6.71 11.07
C GLU A 79 -23.50 -5.22 11.40
N VAL A 80 -22.80 -4.37 10.63
CA VAL A 80 -22.79 -2.91 10.76
C VAL A 80 -22.78 -2.24 9.38
N ALA A 81 -23.38 -1.04 9.31
CA ALA A 81 -23.28 -0.21 8.13
C ALA A 81 -21.87 0.40 8.00
N GLN A 82 -21.49 0.75 6.80
CA GLN A 82 -20.30 1.55 6.56
C GLN A 82 -20.52 2.98 7.04
N LEU A 83 -19.63 3.48 7.89
CA LEU A 83 -19.71 4.85 8.44
C LEU A 83 -19.23 5.91 7.45
N ILE A 84 -18.30 5.54 6.61
CA ILE A 84 -17.76 6.31 5.50
C ILE A 84 -17.59 5.37 4.29
N PRO A 85 -17.54 5.89 3.07
CA PRO A 85 -17.17 5.08 1.91
C PRO A 85 -15.85 4.33 2.14
N GLN A 86 -15.86 3.05 1.84
CA GLN A 86 -14.70 2.17 2.00
C GLN A 86 -14.25 1.59 0.64
N PRO A 87 -13.82 2.41 -0.36
CA PRO A 87 -13.36 1.86 -1.62
C PRO A 87 -12.21 0.85 -1.42
N PRO A 88 -12.15 -0.27 -2.14
CA PRO A 88 -12.93 -0.59 -3.34
C PRO A 88 -14.30 -1.24 -3.06
N LEU A 89 -14.78 -1.29 -1.82
CA LEU A 89 -16.04 -1.95 -1.46
C LEU A 89 -17.27 -1.23 -2.00
N ARG A 90 -18.36 -1.94 -2.13
CA ARG A 90 -19.68 -1.38 -2.44
C ARG A 90 -20.28 -0.72 -1.20
N GLU A 91 -20.85 0.46 -1.37
CA GLU A 91 -21.40 1.26 -0.26
C GLU A 91 -22.81 0.84 0.16
N ASP A 92 -23.54 0.15 -0.72
CA ASP A 92 -24.92 -0.31 -0.51
C ASP A 92 -25.03 -1.60 0.34
N LEU A 93 -23.89 -2.17 0.73
CA LEU A 93 -23.80 -3.37 1.56
C LEU A 93 -23.34 -3.06 2.98
N THR A 94 -23.67 -3.94 3.93
CA THR A 94 -23.04 -3.93 5.25
C THR A 94 -21.54 -4.21 5.13
N LEU A 95 -20.76 -3.76 6.10
CA LEU A 95 -19.30 -3.81 6.04
C LEU A 95 -18.77 -5.22 5.80
N GLY A 96 -19.27 -6.21 6.56
CA GLY A 96 -18.86 -7.61 6.40
C GLY A 96 -19.27 -8.18 5.05
N SER A 97 -20.49 -7.92 4.60
CA SER A 97 -21.00 -8.39 3.31
C SER A 97 -20.22 -7.81 2.15
N ALA A 98 -19.85 -6.51 2.21
CA ALA A 98 -19.07 -5.84 1.19
C ALA A 98 -17.64 -6.39 1.08
N ILE A 99 -17.00 -6.70 2.23
CA ILE A 99 -15.68 -7.34 2.24
C ILE A 99 -15.74 -8.73 1.59
N ILE A 100 -16.72 -9.55 1.98
CA ILE A 100 -16.85 -10.92 1.45
C ILE A 100 -17.21 -10.91 -0.04
N GLU A 101 -18.08 -10.00 -0.50
CA GLU A 101 -18.39 -9.86 -1.92
C GLU A 101 -17.12 -9.55 -2.73
N TRP A 102 -16.39 -8.50 -2.34
CA TRP A 102 -15.15 -8.11 -3.01
C TRP A 102 -14.10 -9.24 -2.98
N ALA A 103 -13.91 -9.87 -1.81
CA ALA A 103 -12.95 -10.96 -1.64
C ALA A 103 -13.30 -12.16 -2.52
N THR A 104 -14.59 -12.56 -2.56
CA THR A 104 -15.06 -13.69 -3.36
C THR A 104 -14.96 -13.43 -4.86
N ALA A 105 -15.13 -12.18 -5.29
CA ALA A 105 -14.94 -11.81 -6.70
C ALA A 105 -13.49 -12.03 -7.15
N LEU A 106 -12.51 -11.71 -6.31
CA LEU A 106 -11.08 -11.90 -6.59
C LEU A 106 -10.62 -13.33 -6.38
N PHE A 107 -11.06 -13.95 -5.30
CA PHE A 107 -10.64 -15.25 -4.83
C PHE A 107 -11.87 -16.10 -4.46
N PRO A 108 -12.46 -16.84 -5.42
CA PRO A 108 -13.50 -17.81 -5.11
C PRO A 108 -13.03 -18.81 -4.07
N GLY A 109 -13.79 -18.99 -2.99
CA GLY A 109 -13.39 -19.82 -1.84
C GLY A 109 -12.45 -19.14 -0.84
N CYS A 110 -12.43 -17.80 -0.80
CA CYS A 110 -11.65 -17.02 0.15
C CYS A 110 -12.03 -17.21 1.62
N GLN A 111 -13.14 -17.86 1.92
CA GLN A 111 -13.57 -18.16 3.29
C GLN A 111 -12.91 -19.43 3.81
N ILE A 112 -12.56 -19.44 5.09
CA ILE A 112 -11.98 -20.62 5.76
C ILE A 112 -13.10 -21.62 6.08
N PRO A 113 -13.07 -22.84 5.52
CA PRO A 113 -13.96 -23.90 5.95
C PRO A 113 -13.34 -24.66 7.10
N ASN A 114 -13.83 -24.50 8.32
CA ASN A 114 -13.58 -25.38 9.50
C ASN A 114 -12.10 -25.73 9.83
N GLU A 115 -11.12 -24.98 9.34
CA GLU A 115 -9.70 -25.17 9.64
C GLU A 115 -9.22 -24.14 10.67
N SER A 116 -8.18 -24.48 11.44
CA SER A 116 -7.57 -23.50 12.35
C SER A 116 -6.87 -22.40 11.56
N PRO A 117 -7.13 -21.11 11.84
CA PRO A 117 -6.45 -20.01 11.19
C PRO A 117 -4.97 -19.99 11.58
N LEU A 118 -4.10 -19.49 10.66
CA LEU A 118 -2.68 -19.26 10.96
C LEU A 118 -2.48 -18.23 12.07
N LEU A 119 -3.29 -17.17 12.03
CA LEU A 119 -3.30 -16.08 12.99
C LEU A 119 -4.73 -15.59 13.21
N THR A 120 -4.99 -15.11 14.42
CA THR A 120 -6.17 -14.32 14.74
C THR A 120 -5.78 -12.87 14.96
N PHE A 121 -6.46 -11.96 14.29
CA PHE A 121 -6.34 -10.52 14.50
C PHE A 121 -7.58 -10.00 15.20
N ALA A 122 -7.39 -9.12 16.18
CA ALA A 122 -8.47 -8.40 16.84
C ALA A 122 -8.41 -6.91 16.51
N ILE A 123 -9.51 -6.34 16.09
CA ILE A 123 -9.61 -4.90 15.79
C ILE A 123 -9.89 -4.14 17.11
N GLY A 124 -8.95 -3.26 17.49
CA GLY A 124 -9.02 -2.49 18.72
C GLY A 124 -8.93 -3.37 19.98
N ASP A 125 -9.67 -2.99 21.01
CA ASP A 125 -9.72 -3.66 22.32
C ASP A 125 -10.66 -4.88 22.36
N THR A 126 -11.05 -5.40 21.21
CA THR A 126 -11.91 -6.59 21.11
C THR A 126 -11.34 -7.75 21.90
N ALA A 127 -12.08 -8.26 22.86
CA ALA A 127 -11.64 -9.31 23.75
C ALA A 127 -11.50 -10.66 23.01
N THR A 128 -10.29 -11.02 22.65
CA THR A 128 -9.95 -12.26 21.94
C THR A 128 -8.62 -12.80 22.46
N PRO A 129 -8.62 -13.98 23.08
CA PRO A 129 -7.38 -14.61 23.54
C PRO A 129 -6.41 -14.87 22.38
N ASP A 130 -5.14 -14.72 22.64
CA ASP A 130 -4.03 -15.06 21.73
C ASP A 130 -4.07 -14.33 20.36
N ALA A 131 -4.85 -13.26 20.25
CA ALA A 131 -4.94 -12.47 19.04
C ALA A 131 -3.83 -11.39 18.99
N ILE A 132 -3.46 -11.03 17.77
CA ILE A 132 -2.71 -9.82 17.50
C ILE A 132 -3.69 -8.67 17.37
N HIS A 133 -3.64 -7.73 18.32
CA HIS A 133 -4.51 -6.57 18.30
C HIS A 133 -3.96 -5.48 17.38
N ILE A 134 -4.85 -4.96 16.54
CA ILE A 134 -4.62 -3.82 15.65
C ILE A 134 -5.40 -2.64 16.17
N ALA A 135 -4.72 -1.59 16.58
CA ALA A 135 -5.30 -0.42 17.22
C ALA A 135 -4.58 0.87 16.84
N GLY A 136 -5.01 1.98 17.39
CA GLY A 136 -4.34 3.27 17.25
C GLY A 136 -5.31 4.45 17.15
N GLY A 137 -4.86 5.47 16.46
CA GLY A 137 -5.60 6.73 16.28
C GLY A 137 -5.18 7.39 14.97
N ASP A 138 -5.44 8.67 14.81
CA ASP A 138 -5.26 9.42 13.56
C ASP A 138 -3.95 9.11 12.82
N ASN A 139 -2.82 9.28 13.49
CA ASN A 139 -1.50 9.04 12.92
C ASN A 139 -0.67 8.01 13.71
N LEU A 140 -1.30 7.31 14.64
CA LEU A 140 -0.66 6.31 15.48
C LEU A 140 -1.15 4.92 15.09
N ALA A 141 -0.25 4.06 14.66
CA ALA A 141 -0.48 2.63 14.44
C ALA A 141 0.06 1.83 15.62
N VAL A 142 -0.73 0.89 16.12
CA VAL A 142 -0.34 -0.02 17.21
C VAL A 142 -0.66 -1.45 16.79
N LEU A 143 0.32 -2.33 16.91
CA LEU A 143 0.15 -3.79 16.92
C LEU A 143 0.66 -4.32 18.23
N ALA A 144 -0.13 -5.14 18.93
CA ALA A 144 0.30 -5.74 20.18
C ALA A 144 -0.39 -7.09 20.44
N PRO A 145 0.27 -8.04 21.11
CA PRO A 145 -0.42 -9.15 21.73
C PRO A 145 -1.08 -8.65 23.03
N GLY A 146 -2.35 -8.91 23.21
CA GLY A 146 -3.07 -8.52 24.42
C GLY A 146 -3.71 -7.13 24.35
N GLN A 147 -3.94 -6.51 25.51
CA GLN A 147 -4.76 -5.30 25.60
C GLN A 147 -4.16 -4.09 24.86
N VAL A 148 -4.98 -3.44 24.10
CA VAL A 148 -4.75 -2.15 23.42
C VAL A 148 -5.89 -1.19 23.74
N GLU A 149 -5.71 0.07 23.37
CA GLU A 149 -6.78 1.05 23.44
C GLU A 149 -7.75 0.87 22.26
N ARG A 150 -9.00 1.33 22.46
CA ARG A 150 -10.01 1.41 21.42
C ARG A 150 -9.57 2.40 20.32
N TRP A 151 -10.06 2.22 19.09
CA TRP A 151 -9.81 3.16 18.01
C TRP A 151 -10.27 4.57 18.35
N ALA A 152 -9.41 5.55 18.05
CA ALA A 152 -9.67 6.96 18.22
C ALA A 152 -9.35 7.74 16.93
N GLY A 153 -9.86 9.00 16.86
CA GLY A 153 -9.59 9.88 15.74
C GLY A 153 -10.41 9.60 14.49
N SER A 154 -10.18 10.39 13.45
CA SER A 154 -10.94 10.38 12.20
C SER A 154 -10.06 10.25 10.94
N THR A 155 -8.75 10.53 11.01
CA THR A 155 -7.87 10.38 9.86
C THR A 155 -7.37 8.94 9.73
N PRO A 156 -7.22 8.40 8.51
CA PRO A 156 -7.06 6.97 8.28
C PRO A 156 -5.62 6.46 8.46
N PHE A 157 -4.63 7.35 8.66
CA PHE A 157 -3.22 6.99 8.54
C PHE A 157 -2.79 5.91 9.53
N GLY A 158 -3.17 6.05 10.80
CA GLY A 158 -2.84 5.05 11.83
C GLY A 158 -3.54 3.71 11.56
N ALA A 159 -4.81 3.76 11.11
CA ALA A 159 -5.59 2.57 10.80
C ALA A 159 -4.98 1.77 9.63
N ILE A 160 -4.66 2.47 8.53
CA ILE A 160 -4.05 1.84 7.35
C ILE A 160 -2.65 1.30 7.69
N ALA A 161 -1.82 2.07 8.43
CA ALA A 161 -0.50 1.64 8.84
C ALA A 161 -0.53 0.40 9.74
N ALA A 162 -1.46 0.36 10.71
CA ALA A 162 -1.61 -0.79 11.62
C ALA A 162 -2.06 -2.04 10.85
N ALA A 163 -3.03 -1.89 9.93
CA ALA A 163 -3.49 -2.98 9.09
C ALA A 163 -2.41 -3.49 8.12
N ALA A 164 -1.63 -2.58 7.52
CA ALA A 164 -0.51 -2.95 6.65
C ALA A 164 0.60 -3.70 7.42
N ALA A 165 0.86 -3.30 8.67
CA ALA A 165 1.76 -4.02 9.55
C ALA A 165 1.19 -5.41 9.95
N GLY A 166 -0.12 -5.50 10.19
CA GLY A 166 -0.81 -6.78 10.40
C GLY A 166 -0.70 -7.71 9.19
N ALA A 167 -0.85 -7.19 7.98
CA ALA A 167 -0.66 -7.97 6.76
C ALA A 167 0.78 -8.48 6.60
N ALA A 168 1.79 -7.71 7.05
CA ALA A 168 3.17 -8.18 7.09
C ALA A 168 3.36 -9.33 8.10
N GLU A 169 2.65 -9.31 9.24
CA GLU A 169 2.65 -10.45 10.17
C GLU A 169 1.96 -11.67 9.57
N ALA A 170 0.85 -11.49 8.87
CA ALA A 170 0.19 -12.58 8.15
C ALA A 170 1.14 -13.19 7.11
N ALA A 171 1.85 -12.37 6.33
CA ALA A 171 2.87 -12.83 5.39
C ALA A 171 3.98 -13.62 6.09
N ARG A 172 4.45 -13.17 7.25
CA ARG A 172 5.47 -13.88 8.04
C ARG A 172 4.96 -15.21 8.56
N ALA A 173 3.71 -15.29 9.03
CA ALA A 173 3.10 -16.51 9.55
C ALA A 173 2.91 -17.59 8.49
N VAL A 174 2.76 -17.21 7.23
CA VAL A 174 2.66 -18.15 6.09
C VAL A 174 3.94 -18.97 5.91
N ILE A 175 5.09 -18.38 6.20
CA ILE A 175 6.40 -18.94 5.86
C ILE A 175 6.64 -20.34 6.44
N PRO A 176 6.45 -20.59 7.76
CA PRO A 176 6.60 -21.94 8.31
C PRO A 176 5.68 -22.95 7.64
N GLY A 177 4.44 -22.54 7.32
CA GLY A 177 3.48 -23.40 6.63
C GLY A 177 3.94 -23.78 5.21
N LEU A 178 4.49 -22.83 4.47
CA LEU A 178 5.09 -23.08 3.17
C LEU A 178 6.28 -24.04 3.30
N MET A 179 7.23 -23.75 4.19
CA MET A 179 8.44 -24.55 4.37
C MET A 179 8.12 -26.00 4.75
N THR A 180 7.22 -26.21 5.71
CA THR A 180 6.80 -27.56 6.14
C THR A 180 6.14 -28.34 5.00
N ARG A 181 5.27 -27.69 4.22
CA ARG A 181 4.56 -28.34 3.12
C ARG A 181 5.46 -28.64 1.91
N LEU A 182 6.56 -27.92 1.76
CA LEU A 182 7.55 -28.08 0.70
C LEU A 182 8.77 -28.89 1.14
N ASP A 183 8.78 -29.39 2.36
CA ASP A 183 9.90 -30.13 2.97
C ASP A 183 11.23 -29.34 2.91
N GLN A 184 11.13 -28.02 3.12
CA GLN A 184 12.25 -27.10 3.06
C GLN A 184 12.73 -26.69 4.46
N PRO A 185 14.02 -26.40 4.65
CA PRO A 185 14.54 -25.90 5.93
C PRO A 185 13.99 -24.50 6.25
N ALA A 186 13.94 -24.16 7.54
CA ALA A 186 13.54 -22.83 7.99
C ALA A 186 14.41 -21.72 7.34
N PRO A 187 13.83 -20.52 7.08
CA PRO A 187 14.56 -19.44 6.47
C PRO A 187 15.81 -19.07 7.24
N THR A 188 16.88 -18.76 6.52
CA THR A 188 18.12 -18.26 7.12
C THR A 188 18.00 -16.78 7.49
N ASP A 189 17.28 -16.00 6.70
CA ASP A 189 17.05 -14.58 6.98
C ASP A 189 16.11 -14.41 8.18
N VAL A 190 16.59 -13.70 9.19
CA VAL A 190 15.85 -13.40 10.42
C VAL A 190 14.59 -12.56 10.18
N THR A 191 14.53 -11.79 9.11
CA THR A 191 13.39 -10.95 8.72
C THR A 191 12.13 -11.79 8.50
N TRP A 192 12.29 -12.99 7.97
CA TRP A 192 11.21 -13.90 7.62
C TRP A 192 10.94 -14.97 8.68
N ARG A 193 11.76 -15.04 9.74
CA ARG A 193 11.54 -16.03 10.82
C ARG A 193 10.38 -15.62 11.71
N PRO A 194 9.55 -16.58 12.12
CA PRO A 194 8.68 -16.37 13.27
C PRO A 194 9.52 -15.91 14.46
N ARG A 195 9.06 -14.88 15.13
CA ARG A 195 9.71 -14.35 16.34
C ARG A 195 8.67 -14.07 17.41
N PRO A 196 9.08 -13.99 18.68
CA PRO A 196 8.20 -13.48 19.72
C PRO A 196 7.66 -12.11 19.26
N PHE A 197 6.36 -11.96 19.33
CA PHE A 197 5.72 -10.73 18.87
C PHE A 197 6.13 -9.57 19.76
N THR A 198 6.77 -8.59 19.19
CA THR A 198 7.13 -7.35 19.89
C THR A 198 6.12 -6.28 19.50
N PRO A 199 5.49 -5.59 20.46
CA PRO A 199 4.54 -4.52 20.15
C PRO A 199 5.17 -3.47 19.25
N VAL A 200 4.43 -3.10 18.20
CA VAL A 200 4.82 -2.04 17.27
C VAL A 200 4.00 -0.80 17.58
N ARG A 201 4.67 0.34 17.68
CA ARG A 201 4.06 1.63 17.87
C ARG A 201 4.71 2.64 16.91
N LEU A 202 3.95 3.01 15.87
CA LEU A 202 4.46 3.86 14.80
C LEU A 202 3.61 5.13 14.69
N ARG A 203 4.28 6.28 14.53
CA ARG A 203 3.63 7.52 14.12
C ARG A 203 3.82 7.72 12.62
N VAL A 204 2.70 7.83 11.92
CA VAL A 204 2.67 8.12 10.48
C VAL A 204 2.24 9.57 10.32
N ALA A 205 3.02 10.37 9.60
CA ALA A 205 2.76 11.79 9.44
C ALA A 205 1.45 12.07 8.67
N GLY A 206 0.78 13.13 9.01
CA GLY A 206 -0.34 13.69 8.29
C GLY A 206 -1.10 14.72 9.14
N THR A 207 -0.97 16.00 8.80
CA THR A 207 -1.95 17.01 9.17
C THR A 207 -2.80 17.26 7.94
N VAL A 208 -4.14 17.22 8.09
CA VAL A 208 -5.04 17.58 6.99
C VAL A 208 -4.98 19.08 6.81
N PRO A 209 -4.61 19.61 5.64
CA PRO A 209 -4.70 21.04 5.38
C PRO A 209 -6.14 21.48 5.52
N GLN A 210 -6.35 22.67 6.09
CA GLN A 210 -7.67 23.31 6.03
C GLN A 210 -7.89 23.83 4.60
N GLY A 211 -8.79 23.18 3.88
CA GLY A 211 -9.14 23.51 2.49
C GLY A 211 -8.63 22.46 1.47
N GLY A 212 -9.01 22.67 0.21
CA GLY A 212 -8.64 21.79 -0.88
C GLY A 212 -7.20 21.96 -1.31
N LEU A 213 -6.62 20.90 -1.89
CA LEU A 213 -5.28 20.93 -2.44
C LEU A 213 -5.22 21.47 -3.89
N GLY A 214 -6.39 21.73 -4.51
CA GLY A 214 -6.46 22.13 -5.93
C GLY A 214 -6.07 20.99 -6.86
N ASP A 215 -5.32 21.33 -7.92
CA ASP A 215 -4.96 20.38 -8.96
C ASP A 215 -3.73 19.55 -8.56
N ILE A 216 -3.83 18.24 -8.79
CA ILE A 216 -2.81 17.23 -8.50
C ILE A 216 -2.65 16.34 -9.71
N ASP A 217 -1.46 16.22 -10.25
CA ASP A 217 -1.12 15.21 -11.24
C ASP A 217 -0.47 13.99 -10.58
N ILE A 218 -0.82 12.81 -11.06
CA ILE A 218 -0.20 11.56 -10.63
C ILE A 218 0.35 10.84 -11.85
N VAL A 219 1.67 10.84 -12.00
CA VAL A 219 2.34 10.12 -13.10
C VAL A 219 2.53 8.66 -12.73
N SER A 220 1.73 7.81 -13.33
CA SER A 220 1.44 6.39 -13.12
C SER A 220 0.07 6.18 -12.48
N ALA A 221 -0.63 5.13 -12.89
CA ALA A 221 -1.80 4.57 -12.22
C ALA A 221 -1.49 3.16 -11.65
N GLY A 222 -0.28 2.98 -11.12
CA GLY A 222 0.22 1.74 -10.55
C GLY A 222 -0.19 1.52 -9.08
N ALA A 223 0.41 0.50 -8.45
CA ALA A 223 0.06 0.06 -7.10
C ALA A 223 0.22 1.17 -6.04
N ILE A 224 1.26 1.98 -6.12
CA ILE A 224 1.52 3.08 -5.19
C ILE A 224 0.47 4.18 -5.35
N THR A 225 0.06 4.50 -6.58
CA THR A 225 -1.03 5.44 -6.87
C THR A 225 -2.35 4.96 -6.30
N HIS A 226 -2.70 3.67 -6.52
CA HIS A 226 -3.89 3.07 -5.91
C HIS A 226 -3.87 3.20 -4.39
N ALA A 227 -2.73 2.98 -3.76
CA ALA A 227 -2.56 3.08 -2.31
C ALA A 227 -2.63 4.53 -1.80
N ALA A 228 -2.06 5.48 -2.55
CA ALA A 228 -2.17 6.90 -2.21
C ALA A 228 -3.62 7.40 -2.28
N LEU A 229 -4.33 7.10 -3.38
CA LEU A 229 -5.75 7.44 -3.53
C LEU A 229 -6.62 6.68 -2.52
N TYR A 230 -6.34 5.39 -2.25
CA TYR A 230 -7.00 4.62 -1.19
C TYR A 230 -6.95 5.35 0.16
N THR A 231 -5.81 5.95 0.47
CA THR A 231 -5.62 6.72 1.71
C THR A 231 -6.36 8.07 1.64
N LEU A 232 -6.15 8.85 0.58
CA LEU A 232 -6.70 10.19 0.41
C LEU A 232 -8.23 10.22 0.39
N LEU A 233 -8.87 9.24 -0.27
CA LEU A 233 -10.33 9.11 -0.33
C LEU A 233 -10.98 8.84 1.04
N ARG A 234 -10.18 8.48 2.06
CA ARG A 234 -10.63 8.28 3.45
C ARG A 234 -10.32 9.44 4.38
N VAL A 235 -9.61 10.47 3.89
CA VAL A 235 -9.25 11.64 4.70
C VAL A 235 -10.44 12.58 4.78
N PRO A 236 -10.98 12.86 5.98
CA PRO A 236 -12.12 13.75 6.14
C PRO A 236 -11.83 15.16 5.59
N GLY A 237 -12.75 15.66 4.78
CA GLY A 237 -12.64 17.01 4.21
C GLY A 237 -11.55 17.19 3.14
N PHE A 238 -10.95 16.11 2.68
CA PHE A 238 -10.02 16.16 1.53
C PHE A 238 -10.78 16.51 0.26
N THR A 239 -10.33 17.56 -0.43
CA THR A 239 -10.87 18.00 -1.72
C THR A 239 -9.74 18.26 -2.70
N ALA A 240 -9.86 17.77 -3.94
CA ALA A 240 -8.86 17.96 -4.98
C ALA A 240 -9.41 17.64 -6.38
N ASN A 241 -8.75 18.18 -7.40
CA ASN A 241 -8.86 17.68 -8.78
C ASN A 241 -7.63 16.82 -9.06
N VAL A 242 -7.80 15.54 -9.26
CA VAL A 242 -6.72 14.58 -9.45
C VAL A 242 -6.73 14.10 -10.89
N ARG A 243 -5.55 14.19 -11.55
CA ARG A 243 -5.34 13.66 -12.90
C ARG A 243 -4.30 12.55 -12.89
N PRO A 244 -4.71 11.27 -12.79
CA PRO A 244 -3.80 10.15 -13.04
C PRO A 244 -3.46 10.06 -14.51
N ILE A 245 -2.17 9.85 -14.82
CA ILE A 245 -1.60 9.81 -16.17
C ILE A 245 -0.96 8.43 -16.38
N ASP A 246 -1.57 7.57 -17.18
CA ASP A 246 -1.08 6.22 -17.48
C ASP A 246 -1.81 5.69 -18.71
N LYS A 247 -1.09 5.04 -19.63
CA LYS A 247 -1.68 4.46 -20.87
C LYS A 247 -2.12 3.02 -20.72
N ASP A 248 -1.72 2.34 -19.64
CA ASP A 248 -1.88 0.90 -19.51
C ASP A 248 -3.30 0.51 -19.09
N THR A 249 -3.65 -0.74 -19.36
CA THR A 249 -4.87 -1.38 -18.88
C THR A 249 -4.63 -2.14 -17.58
N LEU A 250 -5.69 -2.31 -16.79
CA LEU A 250 -5.67 -3.12 -15.59
C LEU A 250 -5.60 -4.61 -15.96
N ALA A 251 -4.53 -5.27 -15.59
CA ALA A 251 -4.30 -6.69 -15.82
C ALA A 251 -4.57 -7.53 -14.56
N ARG A 252 -4.82 -8.83 -14.74
CA ARG A 252 -4.97 -9.78 -13.62
C ARG A 252 -3.75 -9.77 -12.70
N THR A 253 -2.55 -9.70 -13.27
CA THR A 253 -1.29 -9.64 -12.53
C THR A 253 -1.14 -8.42 -11.61
N ASN A 254 -2.06 -7.45 -11.69
CA ASN A 254 -2.10 -6.28 -10.80
C ASN A 254 -2.91 -6.52 -9.52
N MET A 255 -3.79 -7.53 -9.50
CA MET A 255 -4.81 -7.69 -8.47
C MET A 255 -4.26 -8.05 -7.08
N ASN A 256 -3.03 -8.51 -6.98
CA ASN A 256 -2.38 -8.80 -5.70
C ASN A 256 -1.88 -7.55 -4.95
N ARG A 257 -1.96 -6.36 -5.55
CA ARG A 257 -1.36 -5.14 -4.97
C ARG A 257 -2.07 -3.82 -5.26
N TYR A 258 -3.08 -3.78 -6.12
CA TYR A 258 -3.81 -2.55 -6.44
C TYR A 258 -4.97 -2.36 -5.46
N ALA A 259 -4.77 -1.53 -4.43
CA ALA A 259 -5.69 -1.39 -3.30
C ALA A 259 -7.11 -0.92 -3.67
N LEU A 260 -7.29 -0.28 -4.81
CA LEU A 260 -8.59 0.17 -5.35
C LEU A 260 -9.09 -0.72 -6.50
N ALA A 261 -8.40 -1.83 -6.83
CA ALA A 261 -8.84 -2.66 -7.94
C ALA A 261 -10.15 -3.39 -7.64
N ARG A 262 -11.01 -3.42 -8.64
CA ARG A 262 -12.23 -4.23 -8.70
C ARG A 262 -12.17 -5.16 -9.90
N LEU A 263 -12.84 -6.30 -9.81
CA LEU A 263 -12.86 -7.28 -10.91
C LEU A 263 -13.42 -6.70 -12.21
N GLU A 264 -14.43 -5.85 -12.10
CA GLU A 264 -15.09 -5.19 -13.24
C GLU A 264 -14.14 -4.24 -13.99
N GLY A 265 -13.06 -3.80 -13.35
CA GLY A 265 -12.05 -2.95 -13.97
C GLY A 265 -11.04 -3.69 -14.85
N LEU A 266 -11.04 -5.03 -14.85
CA LEU A 266 -10.10 -5.79 -15.68
C LEU A 266 -10.27 -5.48 -17.18
N GLY A 267 -9.15 -5.15 -17.82
CA GLY A 267 -9.12 -4.77 -19.24
C GLY A 267 -9.46 -3.31 -19.52
N LEU A 268 -10.00 -2.57 -18.56
CA LEU A 268 -10.18 -1.12 -18.67
C LEU A 268 -8.82 -0.41 -18.51
N LEU A 269 -8.74 0.82 -19.03
CA LEU A 269 -7.59 1.68 -18.75
C LEU A 269 -7.47 1.88 -17.24
N LYS A 270 -6.24 1.82 -16.71
CA LYS A 270 -5.98 2.01 -15.27
C LYS A 270 -6.52 3.35 -14.77
N VAL A 271 -6.40 4.38 -15.59
CA VAL A 271 -6.88 5.72 -15.25
C VAL A 271 -8.41 5.80 -15.20
N ASP A 272 -9.11 5.11 -16.07
CA ASP A 272 -10.58 5.05 -16.06
C ASP A 272 -11.09 4.29 -14.85
N GLN A 273 -10.40 3.21 -14.46
CA GLN A 273 -10.72 2.44 -13.27
C GLN A 273 -10.55 3.32 -12.00
N LEU A 274 -9.54 4.19 -11.94
CA LEU A 274 -9.39 5.14 -10.84
C LEU A 274 -10.45 6.24 -10.86
N SER A 275 -10.84 6.70 -12.04
CA SER A 275 -11.90 7.73 -12.20
C SER A 275 -13.25 7.26 -11.68
N ALA A 276 -13.49 5.95 -11.63
CA ALA A 276 -14.70 5.38 -11.03
C ALA A 276 -14.84 5.62 -9.52
N PHE A 277 -13.77 6.07 -8.84
CA PHE A 277 -13.78 6.43 -7.42
C PHE A 277 -13.89 7.95 -7.18
N ALA A 278 -14.19 8.73 -8.20
CA ALA A 278 -14.46 10.15 -8.05
C ALA A 278 -15.68 10.38 -7.14
N THR A 279 -15.63 11.44 -6.36
CA THR A 279 -16.72 11.91 -5.47
C THR A 279 -16.98 13.38 -5.74
N ASP A 280 -18.01 13.96 -5.11
CA ASP A 280 -18.26 15.40 -5.19
C ASP A 280 -17.09 16.25 -4.65
N ALA A 281 -16.32 15.69 -3.72
CA ALA A 281 -15.18 16.34 -3.10
C ALA A 281 -13.86 16.10 -3.85
N VAL A 282 -13.72 14.96 -4.50
CA VAL A 282 -12.49 14.55 -5.20
C VAL A 282 -12.83 14.19 -6.64
N CYS A 283 -12.58 15.14 -7.53
CA CYS A 283 -12.71 14.89 -8.97
C CYS A 283 -11.50 14.08 -9.44
N ILE A 284 -11.72 12.94 -10.12
CA ILE A 284 -10.64 12.14 -10.71
C ILE A 284 -10.87 12.03 -12.20
N THR A 285 -10.00 12.66 -13.00
CA THR A 285 -10.10 12.67 -14.46
C THR A 285 -8.85 12.03 -15.06
N GLY A 286 -8.98 10.84 -15.60
CA GLY A 286 -7.88 10.07 -16.16
C GLY A 286 -7.32 10.66 -17.44
N SER A 287 -6.01 10.58 -17.63
CA SER A 287 -5.30 10.89 -18.86
C SER A 287 -4.62 9.61 -19.39
N PRO A 288 -5.18 8.97 -20.45
CA PRO A 288 -4.75 7.64 -20.91
C PRO A 288 -3.55 7.71 -21.85
N ILE A 289 -2.46 8.30 -21.40
CA ILE A 289 -1.25 8.47 -22.21
C ILE A 289 0.00 8.07 -21.43
N ARG A 290 1.09 7.82 -22.15
CA ARG A 290 2.41 7.73 -21.54
C ARG A 290 2.91 9.15 -21.25
N PHE A 291 3.45 9.38 -20.07
CA PHE A 291 4.07 10.66 -19.75
C PHE A 291 5.50 10.70 -20.28
N ASP A 292 5.72 11.45 -21.34
CA ASP A 292 7.01 11.70 -21.98
C ASP A 292 7.05 13.10 -22.63
N ARG A 293 8.10 13.40 -23.39
CA ARG A 293 8.27 14.73 -24.01
C ARG A 293 7.20 15.03 -25.04
N ASP A 294 6.79 14.03 -25.82
CA ASP A 294 5.83 14.23 -26.91
C ASP A 294 4.44 14.49 -26.32
N SER A 295 4.05 13.70 -25.33
CA SER A 295 2.76 13.83 -24.65
C SER A 295 2.63 15.14 -23.85
N LEU A 296 3.72 15.69 -23.32
CA LEU A 296 3.68 16.95 -22.59
C LEU A 296 3.24 18.11 -23.47
N MET A 297 3.58 18.10 -24.76
CA MET A 297 3.16 19.13 -25.71
C MET A 297 1.63 19.13 -25.90
N ASP A 298 1.00 17.99 -25.84
CA ASP A 298 -0.44 17.82 -26.03
C ASP A 298 -1.24 18.08 -24.74
N GLN A 299 -0.68 17.76 -23.58
CA GLN A 299 -1.36 17.87 -22.28
C GLN A 299 -1.26 19.22 -21.59
N GLY A 300 -0.29 20.05 -22.00
CA GLY A 300 0.08 21.25 -21.27
C GLY A 300 0.90 20.94 -20.00
N PRO A 301 1.17 21.97 -19.19
CA PRO A 301 2.02 21.83 -18.02
C PRO A 301 1.41 20.92 -16.96
N LEU A 302 2.30 20.32 -16.15
CA LEU A 302 1.87 19.59 -14.96
C LEU A 302 1.25 20.52 -13.91
N ALA A 303 0.39 19.95 -13.09
CA ALA A 303 -0.17 20.61 -11.93
C ALA A 303 0.94 21.09 -10.96
N PRO A 304 0.64 22.07 -10.09
CA PRO A 304 1.62 22.54 -9.09
C PRO A 304 2.09 21.41 -8.14
N ARG A 305 1.24 20.43 -7.88
CA ARG A 305 1.55 19.27 -7.06
C ARG A 305 1.55 18.01 -7.91
N VAL A 306 2.64 17.27 -7.85
CA VAL A 306 2.81 16.05 -8.64
C VAL A 306 3.23 14.90 -7.74
N LEU A 307 2.55 13.76 -7.89
CA LEU A 307 3.01 12.47 -7.39
C LEU A 307 3.61 11.68 -8.56
N VAL A 308 4.73 11.05 -8.35
CA VAL A 308 5.32 10.14 -9.34
C VAL A 308 5.69 8.82 -8.71
N SER A 309 5.21 7.72 -9.31
CA SER A 309 5.39 6.37 -8.79
C SER A 309 5.66 5.36 -9.91
N VAL A 310 6.29 5.81 -10.98
CA VAL A 310 6.76 4.95 -12.07
C VAL A 310 8.00 4.16 -11.65
N ASP A 311 8.19 2.98 -12.20
CA ASP A 311 9.39 2.17 -11.97
C ASP A 311 10.61 2.77 -12.71
N ASP A 312 10.36 3.44 -13.83
CA ASP A 312 11.36 4.06 -14.69
C ASP A 312 11.97 5.32 -14.05
N ILE A 313 13.26 5.28 -13.71
CA ILE A 313 13.98 6.39 -13.09
C ILE A 313 14.10 7.60 -14.03
N PRO A 314 14.42 7.48 -15.32
CA PRO A 314 14.42 8.60 -16.26
C PRO A 314 13.11 9.38 -16.30
N THR A 315 11.97 8.71 -16.21
CA THR A 315 10.68 9.41 -16.13
C THR A 315 10.55 10.23 -14.85
N ARG A 316 11.04 9.75 -13.69
CA ARG A 316 11.07 10.54 -12.44
C ARG A 316 11.92 11.82 -12.61
N TRP A 317 13.06 11.72 -13.29
CA TRP A 317 13.91 12.87 -13.62
C TRP A 317 13.21 13.83 -14.55
N PHE A 318 12.53 13.33 -15.56
CA PHE A 318 11.79 14.16 -16.51
C PHE A 318 10.64 14.93 -15.83
N VAL A 319 9.89 14.30 -14.94
CA VAL A 319 8.86 14.97 -14.12
C VAL A 319 9.49 16.08 -13.27
N GLN A 320 10.61 15.81 -12.59
CA GLN A 320 11.32 16.83 -11.80
C GLN A 320 11.77 18.02 -12.65
N GLN A 321 12.21 17.78 -13.89
CA GLN A 321 12.63 18.84 -14.82
C GLN A 321 11.49 19.76 -15.22
N GLN A 322 10.23 19.35 -15.07
CA GLN A 322 9.05 20.22 -15.28
C GLN A 322 8.86 21.23 -14.13
N LYS A 323 9.67 21.15 -13.07
CA LYS A 323 9.71 22.07 -11.94
C LYS A 323 8.37 22.27 -11.23
N PRO A 324 7.65 21.19 -10.83
CA PRO A 324 6.45 21.35 -10.03
C PRO A 324 6.77 22.08 -8.72
N GLN A 325 5.79 22.75 -8.14
CA GLN A 325 5.95 23.44 -6.86
C GLN A 325 6.20 22.46 -5.70
N TRP A 326 5.64 21.27 -5.80
CA TRP A 326 5.86 20.15 -4.91
C TRP A 326 5.86 18.84 -5.71
N LEU A 327 6.86 18.00 -5.49
CA LEU A 327 6.95 16.69 -6.09
C LEU A 327 7.10 15.62 -5.01
N GLY A 328 6.18 14.66 -4.98
CA GLY A 328 6.32 13.44 -4.19
C GLY A 328 6.77 12.27 -5.07
N VAL A 329 7.83 11.58 -4.66
CA VAL A 329 8.36 10.40 -5.36
C VAL A 329 8.18 9.17 -4.50
N GLY A 330 7.51 8.15 -5.02
CA GLY A 330 7.36 6.84 -4.38
C GLY A 330 8.03 5.74 -5.16
N GLY A 331 8.72 4.86 -4.46
CA GLY A 331 9.33 3.66 -5.02
C GLY A 331 9.27 2.49 -4.06
N THR A 332 9.20 1.30 -4.62
CA THR A 332 9.29 0.03 -3.87
C THR A 332 10.30 -0.87 -4.55
N SER A 333 11.04 -1.62 -3.78
CA SER A 333 11.91 -2.68 -4.28
C SER A 333 11.85 -3.83 -3.28
N HIS A 334 11.40 -5.00 -3.74
CA HIS A 334 11.19 -6.15 -2.86
C HIS A 334 10.30 -5.80 -1.65
N CYS A 335 10.80 -5.90 -0.42
CA CYS A 335 10.11 -5.49 0.80
C CYS A 335 10.55 -4.11 1.31
N PHE A 336 11.13 -3.27 0.47
CA PHE A 336 11.63 -1.96 0.83
C PHE A 336 10.81 -0.84 0.18
N VAL A 337 10.57 0.22 0.94
CA VAL A 337 9.82 1.41 0.51
C VAL A 337 10.70 2.63 0.64
N ILE A 338 10.76 3.43 -0.40
CA ILE A 338 11.33 4.77 -0.41
C ILE A 338 10.26 5.77 -0.81
N VAL A 339 10.09 6.82 0.00
CA VAL A 339 9.28 7.97 -0.34
C VAL A 339 10.11 9.23 -0.11
N SER A 340 10.08 10.16 -1.04
CA SER A 340 10.73 11.46 -0.92
C SER A 340 9.83 12.57 -1.41
N ASP A 341 10.00 13.76 -0.84
CA ASP A 341 9.34 14.98 -1.28
C ASP A 341 10.36 16.04 -1.65
N HIS A 342 10.06 16.83 -2.68
CA HIS A 342 10.99 17.77 -3.29
C HIS A 342 10.32 19.12 -3.52
N LEU A 343 11.01 20.19 -3.11
CA LEU A 343 10.62 21.56 -3.31
C LEU A 343 11.64 22.27 -4.22
N PRO A 344 11.26 23.34 -4.93
CA PRO A 344 12.19 24.14 -5.71
C PRO A 344 13.40 24.61 -4.88
N GLY A 345 14.60 24.45 -5.43
CA GLY A 345 15.86 24.84 -4.76
C GLY A 345 16.39 23.84 -3.72
N GLN A 346 15.69 22.76 -3.47
CA GLN A 346 16.12 21.68 -2.59
C GLN A 346 16.65 20.48 -3.40
N PRO A 347 17.30 19.48 -2.75
CA PRO A 347 17.71 18.27 -3.44
C PRO A 347 16.57 17.64 -4.23
N CYS A 348 16.82 17.35 -5.50
CA CYS A 348 15.81 16.87 -6.44
C CYS A 348 15.69 15.34 -6.47
N ALA A 349 14.72 14.81 -7.21
CA ALA A 349 14.55 13.37 -7.42
C ALA A 349 15.81 12.70 -7.97
N GLY A 350 16.61 13.38 -8.81
CA GLY A 350 17.90 12.89 -9.28
C GLY A 350 18.97 12.77 -8.19
N CYS A 351 18.85 13.55 -7.10
CA CYS A 351 19.75 13.39 -5.94
C CYS A 351 19.42 12.14 -5.13
N VAL A 352 18.15 11.70 -5.13
CA VAL A 352 17.72 10.46 -4.45
C VAL A 352 17.97 9.23 -5.29
N HIS A 353 17.74 9.33 -6.60
CA HIS A 353 17.91 8.27 -7.58
C HIS A 353 18.93 8.72 -8.64
N PRO A 354 20.25 8.75 -8.30
CA PRO A 354 21.28 9.33 -9.17
C PRO A 354 21.66 8.42 -10.33
N ILE A 355 21.36 7.14 -10.24
CA ILE A 355 21.80 6.11 -11.18
C ILE A 355 20.55 5.45 -11.76
N ASP A 356 20.52 5.38 -13.07
CA ASP A 356 19.71 4.43 -13.81
C ASP A 356 20.64 3.28 -14.16
N ASP A 357 20.57 2.18 -13.42
CA ASP A 357 21.40 1.01 -13.63
C ASP A 357 21.01 0.20 -14.88
N GLY A 358 19.95 0.64 -15.56
CA GLY A 358 19.56 0.13 -16.88
C GLY A 358 19.28 -1.38 -16.92
N ASN A 359 19.14 -2.00 -15.75
CA ASN A 359 18.84 -3.42 -15.63
C ASN A 359 17.36 -3.61 -15.28
N PRO A 360 16.45 -3.56 -16.26
CA PRO A 360 15.05 -3.83 -16.01
C PRO A 360 14.97 -5.31 -15.62
N LEU A 361 14.69 -5.59 -14.36
CA LEU A 361 14.05 -6.85 -14.03
C LEU A 361 12.78 -6.88 -14.87
N ASP A 362 12.62 -7.88 -15.74
CA ASP A 362 11.44 -8.04 -16.59
C ASP A 362 10.16 -7.99 -15.75
N GLU A 363 10.25 -8.39 -14.47
CA GLU A 363 9.19 -8.25 -13.47
C GLU A 363 9.76 -7.87 -12.10
N ILE A 364 9.27 -6.75 -11.54
CA ILE A 364 9.60 -6.35 -10.17
C ILE A 364 8.78 -7.19 -9.19
N PRO A 365 9.43 -7.98 -8.33
CA PRO A 365 8.72 -8.73 -7.29
C PRO A 365 8.09 -7.74 -6.31
N THR A 366 6.81 -7.95 -5.98
CA THR A 366 6.08 -7.02 -5.13
C THR A 366 4.89 -7.68 -4.43
N ILE A 367 4.48 -7.08 -3.32
CA ILE A 367 3.38 -7.52 -2.46
C ILE A 367 2.53 -6.32 -2.04
N GLY A 368 1.24 -6.53 -1.85
CA GLY A 368 0.26 -5.45 -1.67
C GLY A 368 0.58 -4.47 -0.55
N PHE A 369 0.91 -4.96 0.64
CA PHE A 369 1.17 -4.09 1.81
C PHE A 369 2.44 -3.23 1.65
N VAL A 370 3.41 -3.62 0.83
CA VAL A 370 4.60 -2.80 0.54
C VAL A 370 4.20 -1.57 -0.27
N SER A 371 3.42 -1.78 -1.33
CA SER A 371 2.86 -0.67 -2.12
C SER A 371 1.92 0.21 -1.30
N LEU A 372 1.17 -0.41 -0.37
CA LEU A 372 0.27 0.31 0.54
C LEU A 372 1.06 1.28 1.45
N TRP A 373 2.19 0.85 2.01
CA TRP A 373 3.08 1.71 2.79
C TRP A 373 3.61 2.89 1.96
N ALA A 374 4.02 2.66 0.72
CA ALA A 374 4.52 3.73 -0.15
C ALA A 374 3.43 4.77 -0.43
N GLY A 375 2.23 4.33 -0.80
CA GLY A 375 1.10 5.23 -1.07
C GLY A 375 0.61 5.98 0.17
N LEU A 376 0.57 5.32 1.33
CA LEU A 376 0.23 5.93 2.62
C LEU A 376 1.20 7.09 2.96
N LEU A 377 2.50 6.86 2.81
CA LEU A 377 3.52 7.87 3.09
C LEU A 377 3.50 9.02 2.09
N LEU A 378 3.26 8.74 0.81
CA LEU A 378 3.06 9.78 -0.21
C LEU A 378 1.84 10.64 0.07
N ALA A 379 0.71 10.03 0.44
CA ALA A 379 -0.49 10.76 0.84
C ALA A 379 -0.22 11.67 2.06
N GLY A 380 0.51 11.15 3.05
CA GLY A 380 0.91 11.92 4.22
C GLY A 380 1.83 13.11 3.86
N ALA A 381 2.78 12.91 2.97
CA ALA A 381 3.68 13.97 2.49
C ALA A 381 2.93 15.04 1.68
N LEU A 382 1.99 14.64 0.81
CA LEU A 382 1.15 15.55 0.04
C LEU A 382 0.31 16.46 0.92
N LEU A 383 -0.24 15.94 2.03
CA LEU A 383 -1.08 16.68 2.96
C LEU A 383 -0.28 17.57 3.92
N ALA A 384 1.02 17.39 4.03
CA ALA A 384 1.89 18.17 4.90
C ALA A 384 3.13 18.73 4.16
N PRO A 385 2.95 19.48 3.05
CA PRO A 385 4.06 19.97 2.25
C PRO A 385 4.98 20.92 3.02
N ASP A 386 4.42 21.69 3.98
CA ASP A 386 5.18 22.62 4.80
C ASP A 386 6.15 21.93 5.77
N ALA A 387 5.91 20.67 6.10
CA ALA A 387 6.85 19.93 6.92
C ALA A 387 8.20 19.72 6.20
N ALA A 388 8.20 19.63 4.87
CA ALA A 388 9.41 19.63 4.05
C ALA A 388 10.08 21.00 4.00
N ALA A 389 9.29 22.07 3.93
CA ALA A 389 9.81 23.45 3.91
C ALA A 389 10.58 23.80 5.19
N HIS A 390 10.18 23.26 6.36
CA HIS A 390 10.82 23.54 7.64
C HIS A 390 12.01 22.63 7.96
N SER A 391 12.02 21.40 7.45
CA SER A 391 13.05 20.39 7.77
C SER A 391 14.00 20.06 6.61
N GLY A 392 13.84 20.71 5.46
CA GLY A 392 14.49 20.32 4.21
C GLY A 392 13.79 19.12 3.55
N THR A 393 14.22 18.80 2.32
CA THR A 393 13.71 17.64 1.60
C THR A 393 13.90 16.37 2.42
N ARG A 394 12.85 15.57 2.55
CA ARG A 394 12.85 14.36 3.36
C ARG A 394 12.83 13.14 2.48
N ARG A 395 13.56 12.14 2.91
CA ARG A 395 13.48 10.78 2.41
C ARG A 395 13.02 9.88 3.54
N ILE A 396 11.92 9.20 3.34
CA ILE A 396 11.39 8.22 4.27
C ILE A 396 11.66 6.84 3.71
N GLU A 397 12.32 6.02 4.51
CA GLU A 397 12.58 4.62 4.20
C GLU A 397 11.82 3.74 5.19
N VAL A 398 11.11 2.74 4.66
CA VAL A 398 10.39 1.74 5.47
C VAL A 398 10.72 0.35 4.99
N HIS A 399 10.96 -0.55 5.92
CA HIS A 399 11.04 -1.98 5.69
C HIS A 399 9.84 -2.66 6.36
N PRO A 400 8.71 -2.87 5.67
CA PRO A 400 7.48 -3.39 6.27
C PRO A 400 7.65 -4.71 7.02
N MET A 401 8.52 -5.60 6.57
CA MET A 401 8.83 -6.84 7.26
C MET A 401 9.75 -6.66 8.48
N GLY A 402 10.36 -5.49 8.63
CA GLY A 402 11.31 -5.16 9.69
C GLY A 402 10.81 -4.19 10.76
N LEU A 403 9.50 -3.97 10.89
CA LEU A 403 8.89 -2.92 11.72
C LEU A 403 9.15 -2.99 13.23
N TYR A 404 9.88 -3.97 13.71
CA TYR A 404 10.14 -4.21 15.14
C TYR A 404 11.44 -3.61 15.67
N GLY A 405 12.19 -2.92 14.83
CA GLY A 405 13.44 -2.29 15.23
C GLY A 405 13.39 -0.76 15.06
N PRO A 406 14.29 -0.03 15.72
CA PRO A 406 14.39 1.43 15.60
C PRO A 406 14.75 1.89 14.18
N ALA A 407 15.18 0.96 13.32
CA ALA A 407 15.52 1.21 11.92
C ALA A 407 14.37 0.91 10.95
N ALA A 408 13.20 0.50 11.44
CA ALA A 408 12.07 0.08 10.62
C ALA A 408 11.49 1.20 9.75
N MET A 409 11.47 2.41 10.27
CA MET A 409 11.11 3.62 9.54
C MET A 409 12.15 4.69 9.84
N ARG A 410 12.81 5.19 8.81
CA ARG A 410 13.84 6.23 8.92
C ARG A 410 13.39 7.46 8.15
N VAL A 411 13.54 8.61 8.77
CA VAL A 411 13.44 9.91 8.08
C VAL A 411 14.86 10.43 7.92
N LEU A 412 15.30 10.56 6.69
CA LEU A 412 16.65 10.94 6.35
C LEU A 412 16.64 12.33 5.68
N PRO A 413 17.57 13.22 6.04
CA PRO A 413 17.77 14.45 5.28
C PRO A 413 18.28 14.09 3.89
N GLN A 414 17.88 14.85 2.89
CA GLN A 414 18.44 14.74 1.56
C GLN A 414 19.51 15.82 1.36
N VAL A 415 20.52 15.47 0.58
CA VAL A 415 21.61 16.36 0.22
C VAL A 415 21.74 16.43 -1.29
N HIS A 416 22.18 17.58 -1.80
CA HIS A 416 22.59 17.68 -3.18
C HIS A 416 23.79 16.76 -3.40
N ILE A 417 23.75 16.01 -4.49
CA ILE A 417 24.89 15.19 -4.89
C ILE A 417 25.67 15.88 -6.01
N PRO A 418 27.01 15.77 -6.02
CA PRO A 418 27.82 16.27 -7.12
C PRO A 418 27.41 15.62 -8.45
N ARG A 419 27.35 16.42 -9.50
CA ARG A 419 26.98 15.98 -10.86
C ARG A 419 25.62 15.29 -10.93
N CYS A 420 24.63 15.76 -10.18
CA CYS A 420 23.28 15.24 -10.26
C CYS A 420 22.75 15.31 -11.71
N PRO A 421 22.15 14.24 -12.24
CA PRO A 421 21.67 14.20 -13.63
C PRO A 421 20.50 15.15 -13.90
N VAL A 422 19.87 15.71 -12.85
CA VAL A 422 18.70 16.58 -12.96
C VAL A 422 19.04 18.03 -12.61
N CYS A 423 19.62 18.31 -11.43
CA CYS A 423 19.88 19.67 -10.98
C CYS A 423 21.28 20.20 -11.32
N GLY A 424 22.18 19.32 -11.79
CA GLY A 424 23.48 19.75 -12.32
C GLY A 424 24.38 20.51 -11.33
N THR A 425 24.16 20.34 -10.01
CA THR A 425 24.96 21.04 -9.00
C THR A 425 26.42 20.66 -9.15
N GLU A 426 27.27 21.61 -9.54
CA GLU A 426 28.71 21.51 -9.36
C GLU A 426 29.01 21.53 -7.85
N ALA A 427 29.88 20.63 -7.42
CA ALA A 427 30.27 20.47 -6.02
C ALA A 427 31.13 21.64 -5.53
#